data_344116642914c620d8bd3e6c1d493ae2
#
_entry.id   344116642914c620d8bd3e6c1d493ae2
#
_cell.length_a   1.000
_cell.length_b   1.000
_cell.length_c   1.000
_cell.angle_alpha   90.00
_cell.angle_beta   90.00
_cell.angle_gamma   90.00
#
_symmetry.space_group_name_H-M   'P 1'
#
loop_
_entity.id
_entity.type
_entity.pdbx_description
1 polymer ?
#
loop_
_entity_poly.entity_id
_entity_poly.type
_entity_poly.pdbx_seq_one_letter_code
_entity_poly.pdbx_strand_id
1 'polypeptide(L)'
;MSEGPKKAGVLGSPIAHSRSPQLHLAAYRALGLHDWTYERIECGAAELPVVVGGFGPEWVGVSVTMPGKFAALRFADERTARADLVGSANTLVRTPHGWRADNTDIDGVAGALGAAAGHALVLGSAVSYTHLTLPTIYSV
;
A
#
# COMPACT_ATOMS: atom_id res chain seq x y z
N MET A 1 2.35 12.34 27.51
CA MET A 1 0.96 12.14 27.04
C MET A 1 0.95 10.93 26.14
N SER A 2 0.26 9.87 26.53
CA SER A 2 0.08 8.75 25.62
C SER A 2 -0.79 9.22 24.46
N GLU A 3 -0.28 9.17 23.25
CA GLU A 3 -1.16 9.25 22.08
C GLU A 3 -2.18 8.10 22.20
N GLY A 4 -3.46 8.42 22.06
CA GLY A 4 -4.53 7.43 22.14
C GLY A 4 -4.36 6.27 21.16
N PRO A 5 -5.25 5.25 21.20
CA PRO A 5 -5.14 4.08 20.36
C PRO A 5 -5.07 4.46 18.87
N LYS A 6 -4.17 3.80 18.14
CA LYS A 6 -3.95 4.02 16.69
C LYS A 6 -4.48 2.83 15.91
N LYS A 7 -4.98 3.13 14.72
CA LYS A 7 -5.52 2.13 13.79
C LYS A 7 -4.79 2.16 12.46
N ALA A 8 -4.56 0.99 11.94
CA ALA A 8 -4.16 0.77 10.57
C ALA A 8 -4.88 -0.47 10.00
N GLY A 9 -4.73 -0.72 8.73
CA GLY A 9 -5.39 -1.86 8.12
C GLY A 9 -4.95 -2.12 6.70
N VAL A 10 -5.54 -3.13 6.07
CA VAL A 10 -5.38 -3.44 4.66
C VAL A 10 -6.72 -3.44 3.96
N LEU A 11 -6.78 -2.72 2.84
CA LEU A 11 -7.94 -2.59 1.97
C LEU A 11 -7.76 -3.44 0.71
N GLY A 12 -8.79 -4.18 0.34
CA GLY A 12 -8.81 -4.96 -0.90
C GLY A 12 -10.07 -5.80 -1.02
N SER A 13 -10.26 -6.45 -2.15
CA SER A 13 -11.37 -7.36 -2.41
C SER A 13 -10.96 -8.45 -3.40
N PRO A 14 -10.95 -9.73 -2.98
CA PRO A 14 -11.19 -10.24 -1.62
C PRO A 14 -10.00 -9.99 -0.68
N ILE A 15 -10.27 -9.76 0.61
CA ILE A 15 -9.24 -9.41 1.60
C ILE A 15 -9.02 -10.48 2.68
N ALA A 16 -9.92 -11.44 2.81
CA ALA A 16 -9.91 -12.43 3.89
C ALA A 16 -8.59 -13.22 4.01
N HIS A 17 -7.88 -13.41 2.91
CA HIS A 17 -6.63 -14.18 2.86
C HIS A 17 -5.37 -13.35 3.15
N SER A 18 -5.50 -12.04 3.32
CA SER A 18 -4.34 -11.20 3.61
C SER A 18 -3.66 -11.58 4.91
N ARG A 19 -2.34 -11.73 4.87
CA ARG A 19 -1.51 -11.98 6.05
C ARG A 19 -0.95 -10.71 6.69
N SER A 20 -1.27 -9.56 6.13
CA SER A 20 -0.80 -8.26 6.63
C SER A 20 -1.12 -8.04 8.11
N PRO A 21 -2.31 -8.40 8.64
CA PRO A 21 -2.58 -8.23 10.07
C PRO A 21 -1.62 -9.02 10.97
N GLN A 22 -1.32 -10.27 10.62
CA GLN A 22 -0.39 -11.08 11.43
C GLN A 22 1.01 -10.45 11.48
N LEU A 23 1.50 -9.97 10.34
CA LEU A 23 2.82 -9.35 10.23
C LEU A 23 2.88 -8.02 11.00
N HIS A 24 1.92 -7.14 10.78
CA HIS A 24 1.89 -5.83 11.44
C HIS A 24 1.67 -5.93 12.94
N LEU A 25 0.74 -6.78 13.40
CA LEU A 25 0.51 -6.97 14.82
C LEU A 25 1.72 -7.60 15.53
N ALA A 26 2.47 -8.49 14.86
CA ALA A 26 3.72 -9.01 15.40
C ALA A 26 4.78 -7.90 15.52
N ALA A 27 4.91 -7.05 14.50
CA ALA A 27 5.81 -5.90 14.52
C ALA A 27 5.40 -4.89 15.60
N TYR A 28 4.14 -4.57 15.75
CA TYR A 28 3.64 -3.65 16.78
C TYR A 28 3.99 -4.15 18.18
N ARG A 29 3.79 -5.45 18.46
CA ARG A 29 4.19 -6.05 19.75
C ARG A 29 5.69 -5.94 19.99
N ALA A 30 6.50 -6.23 18.97
CA ALA A 30 7.97 -6.14 19.06
C ALA A 30 8.45 -4.71 19.32
N LEU A 31 7.72 -3.71 18.82
CA LEU A 31 8.01 -2.28 19.01
C LEU A 31 7.38 -1.69 20.26
N GLY A 32 6.64 -2.47 21.05
CA GLY A 32 5.94 -1.98 22.24
C GLY A 32 4.71 -1.10 21.93
N LEU A 33 4.18 -1.16 20.72
CA LEU A 33 3.00 -0.41 20.28
C LEU A 33 1.71 -1.16 20.68
N HIS A 34 1.44 -1.27 21.97
CA HIS A 34 0.35 -2.11 22.50
C HIS A 34 -1.05 -1.60 22.17
N ASP A 35 -1.19 -0.29 21.95
CA ASP A 35 -2.46 0.37 21.64
C ASP A 35 -2.72 0.50 20.13
N TRP A 36 -1.89 -0.15 19.32
CA TRP A 36 -2.04 -0.16 17.86
C TRP A 36 -2.80 -1.39 17.39
N THR A 37 -3.73 -1.19 16.49
CA THR A 37 -4.50 -2.27 15.84
C THR A 37 -4.28 -2.28 14.34
N TYR A 38 -4.46 -3.45 13.74
CA TYR A 38 -4.39 -3.63 12.29
C TYR A 38 -5.45 -4.62 11.84
N GLU A 39 -6.31 -4.20 10.93
CA GLU A 39 -7.48 -4.98 10.51
C GLU A 39 -7.58 -5.16 9.00
N ARG A 40 -8.35 -6.18 8.58
CA ARG A 40 -8.75 -6.36 7.18
C ARG A 40 -10.03 -5.59 6.92
N ILE A 41 -10.07 -4.89 5.79
CA ILE A 41 -11.26 -4.15 5.37
C ILE A 41 -11.58 -4.55 3.93
N GLU A 42 -12.70 -5.25 3.74
CA GLU A 42 -13.19 -5.54 2.41
C GLU A 42 -13.57 -4.23 1.72
N CYS A 43 -12.90 -3.93 0.61
CA CYS A 43 -13.05 -2.64 -0.05
C CYS A 43 -12.67 -2.76 -1.53
N GLY A 44 -13.62 -2.53 -2.40
CA GLY A 44 -13.40 -2.41 -3.84
C GLY A 44 -12.86 -1.03 -4.22
N ALA A 45 -12.48 -0.88 -5.48
CA ALA A 45 -11.91 0.37 -5.97
C ALA A 45 -12.89 1.57 -5.90
N ALA A 46 -14.17 1.30 -6.14
CA ALA A 46 -15.21 2.34 -6.14
C ALA A 46 -15.53 2.83 -4.71
N GLU A 47 -15.45 1.94 -3.73
CA GLU A 47 -15.77 2.27 -2.34
C GLU A 47 -14.62 2.97 -1.60
N LEU A 48 -13.38 2.82 -2.09
CA LEU A 48 -12.18 3.29 -1.39
C LEU A 48 -12.26 4.78 -0.96
N PRO A 49 -12.68 5.73 -1.80
CA PRO A 49 -12.76 7.13 -1.38
C PRO A 49 -13.72 7.37 -0.22
N VAL A 50 -14.84 6.64 -0.19
CA VAL A 50 -15.85 6.76 0.88
C VAL A 50 -15.32 6.12 2.17
N VAL A 51 -14.74 4.92 2.07
CA VAL A 51 -14.21 4.18 3.22
C VAL A 51 -13.06 4.96 3.87
N VAL A 52 -12.05 5.34 3.10
CA VAL A 52 -10.87 6.05 3.64
C VAL A 52 -11.21 7.48 4.05
N GLY A 53 -12.07 8.14 3.30
CA GLY A 53 -12.55 9.49 3.64
C GLY A 53 -13.36 9.53 4.93
N GLY A 54 -13.98 8.42 5.33
CA GLY A 54 -14.72 8.28 6.59
C GLY A 54 -13.86 7.92 7.80
N PHE A 55 -12.57 7.67 7.64
CA PHE A 55 -11.69 7.31 8.75
C PHE A 55 -11.43 8.51 9.68
N GLY A 56 -11.58 8.26 10.98
CA GLY A 56 -11.29 9.24 12.02
C GLY A 56 -9.78 9.49 12.22
N PRO A 57 -9.43 10.40 13.12
CA PRO A 57 -8.03 10.79 13.38
C PRO A 57 -7.17 9.68 14.00
N GLU A 58 -7.78 8.64 14.54
CA GLU A 58 -7.08 7.45 15.05
C GLU A 58 -6.43 6.61 13.94
N TRP A 59 -6.89 6.73 12.70
CA TRP A 59 -6.32 6.03 11.56
C TRP A 59 -5.02 6.70 11.08
N VAL A 60 -3.92 5.99 11.19
CA VAL A 60 -2.59 6.49 10.83
C VAL A 60 -2.17 6.09 9.41
N GLY A 61 -2.73 5.02 8.87
CA GLY A 61 -2.44 4.58 7.52
C GLY A 61 -3.12 3.28 7.16
N VAL A 62 -3.12 2.97 5.87
CA VAL A 62 -3.63 1.71 5.34
C VAL A 62 -2.75 1.19 4.21
N SER A 63 -2.59 -0.12 4.16
CA SER A 63 -2.11 -0.81 2.98
C SER A 63 -3.25 -1.00 1.99
N VAL A 64 -2.97 -0.96 0.71
CA VAL A 64 -3.95 -1.16 -0.35
C VAL A 64 -3.48 -2.25 -1.29
N THR A 65 -4.34 -3.25 -1.48
CA THR A 65 -4.11 -4.30 -2.48
C THR A 65 -5.18 -4.22 -3.58
N MET A 66 -5.21 -5.23 -4.45
CA MET A 66 -6.19 -5.32 -5.53
C MET A 66 -7.63 -5.25 -4.99
N PRO A 67 -8.55 -4.53 -5.66
CA PRO A 67 -8.39 -3.76 -6.89
C PRO A 67 -8.12 -2.26 -6.65
N GLY A 68 -7.76 -1.83 -5.43
CA GLY A 68 -7.81 -0.45 -4.97
C GLY A 68 -6.61 0.44 -5.32
N LYS A 69 -5.49 -0.11 -5.82
CA LYS A 69 -4.21 0.64 -5.94
C LYS A 69 -4.28 1.90 -6.82
N PHE A 70 -5.03 1.86 -7.92
CA PHE A 70 -5.25 3.04 -8.76
C PHE A 70 -6.17 4.06 -8.08
N ALA A 71 -7.22 3.58 -7.41
CA ALA A 71 -8.13 4.44 -6.68
C ALA A 71 -7.44 5.14 -5.51
N ALA A 72 -6.54 4.45 -4.81
CA ALA A 72 -5.74 5.02 -3.73
C ALA A 72 -4.86 6.18 -4.20
N LEU A 73 -4.19 6.02 -5.35
CA LEU A 73 -3.39 7.10 -5.91
C LEU A 73 -4.23 8.31 -6.28
N ARG A 74 -5.40 8.09 -6.89
CA ARG A 74 -6.31 9.20 -7.28
C ARG A 74 -6.93 9.89 -6.07
N PHE A 75 -7.20 9.16 -5.00
CA PHE A 75 -7.83 9.67 -3.78
C PHE A 75 -6.89 10.56 -2.97
N ALA A 76 -5.59 10.27 -2.97
CA ALA A 76 -4.62 10.92 -2.10
C ALA A 76 -4.44 12.41 -2.42
N ASP A 77 -4.30 13.22 -1.38
CA ASP A 77 -4.02 14.67 -1.47
C ASP A 77 -2.58 14.92 -1.86
N GLU A 78 -1.67 14.06 -1.41
CA GLU A 78 -0.23 14.11 -1.70
C GLU A 78 0.24 12.78 -2.28
N ARG A 79 1.26 12.81 -3.11
CA ARG A 79 1.82 11.61 -3.76
C ARG A 79 3.34 11.64 -3.72
N THR A 80 3.94 10.48 -3.47
CA THR A 80 5.39 10.34 -3.64
C THR A 80 5.74 10.26 -5.13
N ALA A 81 6.94 10.69 -5.49
CA ALA A 81 7.41 10.63 -6.89
C ALA A 81 7.35 9.20 -7.46
N ARG A 82 7.67 8.18 -6.65
CA ARG A 82 7.61 6.79 -7.09
C ARG A 82 6.19 6.29 -7.29
N ALA A 83 5.22 6.73 -6.47
CA ALA A 83 3.82 6.37 -6.67
C ALA A 83 3.26 6.98 -7.96
N ASP A 84 3.61 8.24 -8.25
CA ASP A 84 3.25 8.89 -9.51
C ASP A 84 3.91 8.20 -10.70
N LEU A 85 5.18 7.86 -10.61
CA LEU A 85 5.92 7.18 -11.68
C LEU A 85 5.29 5.82 -12.06
N VAL A 86 4.90 5.03 -11.05
CA VAL A 86 4.25 3.72 -11.24
C VAL A 86 2.77 3.86 -11.61
N GLY A 87 2.14 4.98 -11.26
CA GLY A 87 0.72 5.21 -11.51
C GLY A 87 -0.22 4.46 -10.57
N SER A 88 0.28 4.01 -9.41
CA SER A 88 -0.52 3.28 -8.41
C SER A 88 0.07 3.44 -7.01
N ALA A 89 -0.75 3.20 -5.98
CA ALA A 89 -0.33 3.23 -4.59
C ALA A 89 -0.75 1.96 -3.85
N ASN A 90 0.18 1.39 -3.09
CA ASN A 90 -0.10 0.31 -2.16
C ASN A 90 -0.21 0.77 -0.70
N THR A 91 0.03 2.05 -0.46
CA THR A 91 0.09 2.63 0.88
C THR A 91 -0.54 4.02 0.89
N LEU A 92 -1.41 4.26 1.86
CA LEU A 92 -1.91 5.58 2.21
C LEU A 92 -1.52 5.90 3.65
N VAL A 93 -0.87 7.04 3.87
CA VAL A 93 -0.45 7.49 5.19
C VAL A 93 -1.18 8.79 5.53
N ARG A 94 -1.69 8.88 6.75
CA ARG A 94 -2.33 10.10 7.26
C ARG A 94 -1.29 11.19 7.43
N THR A 95 -1.58 12.37 6.92
CA THR A 95 -0.80 13.59 7.11
C THR A 95 -1.68 14.67 7.76
N PRO A 96 -1.10 15.79 8.26
CA PRO A 96 -1.90 16.90 8.75
C PRO A 96 -2.84 17.51 7.70
N HIS A 97 -2.56 17.28 6.42
CA HIS A 97 -3.31 17.87 5.30
C HIS A 97 -4.22 16.86 4.57
N GLY A 98 -4.27 15.61 5.04
CA GLY A 98 -5.09 14.56 4.42
C GLY A 98 -4.36 13.24 4.31
N TRP A 99 -4.27 12.69 3.10
CA TRP A 99 -3.66 11.38 2.85
C TRP A 99 -2.55 11.50 1.80
N ARG A 100 -1.41 10.88 2.10
CA ARG A 100 -0.29 10.74 1.16
C ARG A 100 -0.22 9.33 0.62
N ALA A 101 -0.20 9.19 -0.70
CA ALA A 101 0.00 7.94 -1.40
C ALA A 101 1.48 7.62 -1.60
N ASP A 102 1.82 6.36 -1.41
CA ASP A 102 3.15 5.81 -1.69
C ASP A 102 3.04 4.44 -2.35
N ASN A 103 4.12 4.01 -3.01
CA ASN A 103 4.23 2.67 -3.57
C ASN A 103 5.53 2.01 -3.14
N THR A 104 5.43 1.12 -2.15
CA THR A 104 6.56 0.37 -1.61
C THR A 104 6.77 -0.99 -2.30
N ASP A 105 5.88 -1.40 -3.19
CA ASP A 105 6.05 -2.63 -4.00
C ASP A 105 7.32 -2.54 -4.86
N ILE A 106 7.70 -1.32 -5.28
CA ILE A 106 8.92 -1.07 -6.05
C ILE A 106 10.15 -1.54 -5.29
N ASP A 107 10.25 -1.20 -4.00
CA ASP A 107 11.37 -1.58 -3.15
C ASP A 107 11.43 -3.11 -2.99
N GLY A 108 10.26 -3.74 -2.85
CA GLY A 108 10.14 -5.19 -2.75
C GLY A 108 10.65 -5.90 -4.01
N VAL A 109 10.23 -5.43 -5.18
CA VAL A 109 10.67 -6.01 -6.45
C VAL A 109 12.16 -5.72 -6.71
N ALA A 110 12.61 -4.49 -6.49
CA ALA A 110 14.01 -4.13 -6.64
C ALA A 110 14.92 -4.95 -5.70
N GLY A 111 14.48 -5.13 -4.44
CA GLY A 111 15.21 -5.95 -3.47
C GLY A 111 15.26 -7.44 -3.87
N ALA A 112 14.20 -7.98 -4.43
CA ALA A 112 14.16 -9.35 -4.91
C ALA A 112 15.04 -9.59 -6.14
N LEU A 113 15.12 -8.61 -7.04
CA LEU A 113 15.97 -8.69 -8.23
C LEU A 113 17.45 -8.45 -7.92
N GLY A 114 17.75 -7.70 -6.87
CA GLY A 114 19.13 -7.33 -6.53
C GLY A 114 19.80 -6.53 -7.66
N ALA A 115 21.09 -6.82 -7.90
CA ALA A 115 21.88 -6.19 -8.97
C ALA A 115 21.73 -6.88 -10.34
N ALA A 116 20.58 -7.50 -10.62
CA ALA A 116 20.35 -8.19 -11.88
C ALA A 116 20.39 -7.21 -13.06
N ALA A 117 21.10 -7.60 -14.12
CA ALA A 117 21.17 -6.86 -15.37
C ALA A 117 20.84 -7.79 -16.54
N GLY A 118 20.24 -7.26 -17.58
CA GLY A 118 19.89 -8.01 -18.80
C GLY A 118 18.42 -7.89 -19.17
N HIS A 119 17.91 -8.93 -19.85
CA HIS A 119 16.51 -8.99 -20.26
C HIS A 119 15.65 -9.62 -19.17
N ALA A 120 14.47 -9.08 -18.95
CA ALA A 120 13.47 -9.65 -18.05
C ALA A 120 12.16 -9.94 -18.78
N LEU A 121 11.55 -11.08 -18.48
CA LEU A 121 10.20 -11.43 -18.90
C LEU A 121 9.28 -11.33 -17.69
N VAL A 122 8.24 -10.52 -17.79
CA VAL A 122 7.22 -10.39 -16.75
C VAL A 122 6.00 -11.19 -17.16
N LEU A 123 5.65 -12.19 -16.35
CA LEU A 123 4.42 -12.98 -16.50
C LEU A 123 3.37 -12.46 -15.53
N GLY A 124 2.32 -11.86 -16.06
CA GLY A 124 1.23 -11.29 -15.26
C GLY A 124 0.99 -9.82 -15.54
N SER A 125 0.01 -9.25 -14.85
CA SER A 125 -0.43 -7.87 -15.03
C SER A 125 -0.38 -7.04 -13.75
N ALA A 126 0.51 -7.38 -12.82
CA ALA A 126 0.67 -6.58 -11.62
C ALA A 126 1.23 -5.20 -11.97
N VAL A 127 0.54 -4.14 -11.52
CA VAL A 127 0.84 -2.76 -11.90
C VAL A 127 2.27 -2.36 -11.55
N SER A 128 2.78 -2.84 -10.42
CA SER A 128 4.13 -2.53 -9.94
C SER A 128 5.26 -3.00 -10.86
N TYR A 129 4.98 -3.87 -11.83
CA TYR A 129 5.99 -4.37 -12.77
C TYR A 129 6.16 -3.50 -14.01
N THR A 130 5.17 -2.68 -14.35
CA THR A 130 5.17 -1.92 -15.61
C THR A 130 6.19 -0.79 -15.66
N HIS A 131 6.79 -0.43 -14.53
CA HIS A 131 7.73 0.67 -14.41
C HIS A 131 9.07 0.30 -13.78
N LEU A 132 9.37 -1.00 -13.70
CA LEU A 132 10.75 -1.40 -13.49
C LEU A 132 11.55 -0.87 -14.67
N THR A 133 12.42 0.09 -14.43
CA THR A 133 13.28 0.72 -15.44
C THR A 133 14.36 -0.26 -15.92
N LEU A 134 13.93 -1.32 -16.54
CA LEU A 134 14.78 -2.17 -17.35
C LEU A 134 14.59 -1.77 -18.81
N PRO A 135 15.65 -1.66 -19.58
CA PRO A 135 15.58 -1.13 -20.96
C PRO A 135 14.68 -1.94 -21.89
N THR A 136 14.22 -3.11 -21.47
CA THR A 136 13.28 -3.90 -22.28
C THR A 136 12.50 -4.85 -21.37
N ILE A 137 11.24 -4.50 -21.08
CA ILE A 137 10.28 -5.39 -20.43
C ILE A 137 9.24 -5.80 -21.46
N TYR A 138 9.12 -7.10 -21.71
CA TYR A 138 8.02 -7.66 -22.50
C TYR A 138 6.98 -8.22 -21.54
N SER A 139 5.75 -7.67 -21.56
CA SER A 139 4.59 -8.29 -20.91
C SER A 139 3.89 -9.22 -21.91
N VAL A 140 3.57 -10.40 -21.50
CA VAL A 140 2.79 -11.39 -22.25
C VAL A 140 1.45 -11.55 -21.57
#